data_604fa02c51c5f25dd723e9a4c9b08f83
#
_entry.id   604fa02c51c5f25dd723e9a4c9b08f83
#
_cell.length_a   1.000
_cell.length_b   1.000
_cell.length_c   1.000
_cell.angle_alpha   90.00
_cell.angle_beta   90.00
_cell.angle_gamma   90.00
#
_symmetry.space_group_name_H-M   'P 1'
#
loop_
_entity.id
_entity.type
_entity.pdbx_description
1 polymer ?
#
loop_
_entity_poly.entity_id
_entity_poly.type
_entity_poly.pdbx_seq_one_letter_code
_entity_poly.pdbx_strand_id
1 'polypeptide(L)'
;MVSFFPRILPDEHLFSVFARYHHLAGNCTSAHTKAQLGLALGPLKPQDTANLTFHMALKTAATLLDLPLSKVARSNTLTPLLRLSLPAKLQDQQLTEWAISQSSVPDSKILMNDRMLTFDKSWRFCNECVEEDVRKVGVCYWHLSHQIPSVSHCKIHQLPLLSSGLKTLSDFQLPRATQNSISPEGPNLKNKAWESWLIDLFARCQASETMTSLASLEATLESIWRVPRSPRSARLQRYQEILGYVEDVAGIPLLGTIFEFYQGDRLTYRGRARPNFIRTTFESTDPKIRHPIYYLLPIWAAGLSPHPAEWSREL
;
A
#
# COMPACT_ATOMS: atom_id res chain seq x y z
N MET A 1 -30.62 4.03 -13.46
CA MET A 1 -29.59 4.20 -14.50
C MET A 1 -28.71 5.37 -14.07
N VAL A 2 -27.39 5.20 -14.10
CA VAL A 2 -26.44 6.29 -13.73
C VAL A 2 -26.39 7.24 -14.92
N SER A 3 -26.73 8.52 -14.72
CA SER A 3 -26.77 9.54 -15.78
C SER A 3 -25.38 10.06 -16.15
N PHE A 4 -24.43 10.02 -15.22
CA PHE A 4 -23.03 10.36 -15.42
C PHE A 4 -22.17 9.63 -14.39
N PHE A 5 -20.89 9.43 -14.69
CA PHE A 5 -19.88 9.01 -13.72
C PHE A 5 -18.62 9.83 -13.92
N PRO A 6 -17.99 10.38 -12.85
CA PRO A 6 -16.86 11.27 -13.03
C PRO A 6 -15.64 10.52 -13.56
N ARG A 7 -14.90 11.15 -14.46
CA ARG A 7 -13.60 10.61 -14.92
C ARG A 7 -12.62 10.56 -13.75
N ILE A 8 -11.73 9.57 -13.77
CA ILE A 8 -10.64 9.47 -12.80
C ILE A 8 -9.69 10.65 -13.01
N LEU A 9 -9.27 11.26 -11.90
CA LEU A 9 -8.27 12.31 -11.86
C LEU A 9 -6.85 11.74 -11.70
N PRO A 10 -5.80 12.52 -12.00
CA PRO A 10 -4.42 12.08 -11.78
C PRO A 10 -4.16 11.68 -10.34
N ASP A 11 -3.48 10.56 -10.11
CA ASP A 11 -3.19 10.02 -8.77
C ASP A 11 -4.42 9.78 -7.88
N GLU A 12 -5.61 9.66 -8.46
CA GLU A 12 -6.83 9.46 -7.69
C GLU A 12 -7.01 7.99 -7.28
N HIS A 13 -7.28 7.79 -6.00
CA HIS A 13 -7.63 6.46 -5.47
C HIS A 13 -9.02 6.02 -5.95
N LEU A 14 -9.18 4.76 -6.32
CA LEU A 14 -10.44 4.18 -6.83
C LEU A 14 -11.66 4.56 -5.99
N PHE A 15 -11.56 4.46 -4.66
CA PHE A 15 -12.70 4.76 -3.79
C PHE A 15 -13.02 6.25 -3.71
N SER A 16 -12.09 7.12 -4.06
CA SER A 16 -12.30 8.56 -4.19
C SER A 16 -13.26 8.91 -5.32
N VAL A 17 -13.20 8.18 -6.42
CA VAL A 17 -14.11 8.40 -7.57
C VAL A 17 -15.56 8.24 -7.15
N PHE A 18 -15.86 7.26 -6.30
CA PHE A 18 -17.21 7.07 -5.76
C PHE A 18 -17.60 8.17 -4.77
N ALA A 19 -16.66 8.66 -3.96
CA ALA A 19 -16.91 9.79 -3.07
C ALA A 19 -17.22 11.07 -3.88
N ARG A 20 -16.45 11.34 -4.93
CA ARG A 20 -16.75 12.46 -5.85
C ARG A 20 -18.10 12.30 -6.56
N TYR A 21 -18.41 11.08 -7.01
CA TYR A 21 -19.72 10.80 -7.60
C TYR A 21 -20.85 11.14 -6.62
N HIS A 22 -20.73 10.69 -5.36
CA HIS A 22 -21.71 10.97 -4.31
C HIS A 22 -22.00 12.49 -4.18
N HIS A 23 -20.95 13.29 -4.10
CA HIS A 23 -21.06 14.74 -3.96
C HIS A 23 -21.56 15.42 -5.23
N LEU A 24 -21.04 15.05 -6.39
CA LEU A 24 -21.43 15.65 -7.68
C LEU A 24 -22.86 15.29 -8.10
N ALA A 25 -23.34 14.11 -7.72
CA ALA A 25 -24.73 13.69 -7.96
C ALA A 25 -25.74 14.35 -6.98
N GLY A 26 -25.25 15.10 -5.97
CA GLY A 26 -26.11 15.70 -4.97
C GLY A 26 -26.85 14.71 -4.07
N ASN A 27 -26.30 13.51 -3.92
CA ASN A 27 -26.93 12.47 -3.11
C ASN A 27 -26.86 12.81 -1.62
N CYS A 28 -28.02 12.83 -0.94
CA CYS A 28 -28.09 13.16 0.47
C CYS A 28 -27.62 12.03 1.39
N THR A 29 -27.60 10.78 0.92
CA THR A 29 -27.21 9.62 1.73
C THR A 29 -26.31 8.65 0.97
N SER A 30 -25.44 7.98 1.68
CA SER A 30 -24.60 6.91 1.12
C SER A 30 -25.43 5.73 0.60
N ALA A 31 -26.58 5.45 1.22
CA ALA A 31 -27.50 4.41 0.76
C ALA A 31 -28.04 4.70 -0.65
N HIS A 32 -28.38 5.95 -0.92
CA HIS A 32 -28.86 6.37 -2.25
C HIS A 32 -27.76 6.18 -3.31
N THR A 33 -26.54 6.61 -3.03
CA THR A 33 -25.39 6.40 -3.93
C THR A 33 -25.13 4.92 -4.18
N LYS A 34 -25.13 4.09 -3.14
CA LYS A 34 -24.97 2.63 -3.26
C LYS A 34 -26.04 2.01 -4.15
N ALA A 35 -27.29 2.39 -3.95
CA ALA A 35 -28.41 1.90 -4.76
C ALA A 35 -28.28 2.32 -6.24
N GLN A 36 -27.93 3.58 -6.51
CA GLN A 36 -27.72 4.07 -7.87
C GLN A 36 -26.61 3.31 -8.61
N LEU A 37 -25.53 3.03 -7.91
CA LEU A 37 -24.35 2.34 -8.46
C LEU A 37 -24.48 0.81 -8.47
N GLY A 38 -25.56 0.26 -7.93
CA GLY A 38 -25.72 -1.18 -7.77
C GLY A 38 -24.69 -1.81 -6.83
N LEU A 39 -24.23 -1.03 -5.84
CA LEU A 39 -23.13 -1.43 -4.96
C LEU A 39 -23.65 -1.83 -3.59
N ALA A 40 -23.56 -3.12 -3.25
CA ALA A 40 -23.63 -3.57 -1.86
C ALA A 40 -22.27 -3.39 -1.18
N LEU A 41 -21.78 -2.14 -1.15
CA LEU A 41 -20.46 -1.86 -0.60
C LEU A 41 -20.46 -1.91 0.93
N GLY A 42 -19.57 -2.73 1.47
CA GLY A 42 -19.10 -2.61 2.84
C GLY A 42 -18.22 -1.37 3.07
N PRO A 43 -17.62 -1.23 4.24
CA PRO A 43 -16.70 -0.13 4.52
C PRO A 43 -15.47 -0.18 3.59
N LEU A 44 -15.13 0.95 2.98
CA LEU A 44 -14.04 1.11 2.03
C LEU A 44 -12.77 1.58 2.75
N LYS A 45 -11.70 0.76 2.72
CA LYS A 45 -10.40 1.09 3.32
C LYS A 45 -9.38 1.48 2.25
N PRO A 46 -8.40 2.34 2.57
CA PRO A 46 -7.42 2.78 1.58
C PRO A 46 -6.53 1.64 1.04
N GLN A 47 -6.33 0.58 1.82
CA GLN A 47 -5.45 -0.54 1.48
C GLN A 47 -6.20 -1.81 1.03
N ASP A 48 -7.51 -1.73 0.82
CA ASP A 48 -8.27 -2.88 0.34
C ASP A 48 -7.88 -3.20 -1.10
N THR A 49 -7.46 -4.45 -1.34
CA THR A 49 -7.06 -4.95 -2.66
C THR A 49 -7.56 -6.36 -2.96
N ALA A 50 -8.26 -7.00 -2.03
CA ALA A 50 -8.62 -8.41 -2.16
C ALA A 50 -9.96 -8.81 -1.53
N ASN A 51 -10.74 -7.88 -0.97
CA ASN A 51 -12.03 -8.20 -0.38
C ASN A 51 -13.19 -7.97 -1.37
N LEU A 52 -14.36 -8.50 -1.05
CA LEU A 52 -15.56 -8.38 -1.89
C LEU A 52 -15.90 -6.92 -2.22
N THR A 53 -15.82 -6.02 -1.24
CA THR A 53 -16.08 -4.59 -1.42
C THR A 53 -15.16 -3.98 -2.47
N PHE A 54 -13.86 -4.31 -2.42
CA PHE A 54 -12.88 -3.88 -3.40
C PHE A 54 -13.23 -4.40 -4.82
N HIS A 55 -13.52 -5.70 -4.96
CA HIS A 55 -13.85 -6.28 -6.27
C HIS A 55 -15.12 -5.69 -6.88
N MET A 56 -16.16 -5.48 -6.06
CA MET A 56 -17.39 -4.82 -6.53
C MET A 56 -17.12 -3.38 -6.98
N ALA A 57 -16.37 -2.60 -6.19
CA ALA A 57 -16.01 -1.24 -6.53
C ALA A 57 -15.19 -1.20 -7.82
N LEU A 58 -14.17 -2.06 -7.94
CA LEU A 58 -13.32 -2.16 -9.11
C LEU A 58 -14.13 -2.46 -10.38
N LYS A 59 -15.01 -3.47 -10.33
CA LYS A 59 -15.87 -3.85 -11.46
C LYS A 59 -16.82 -2.73 -11.85
N THR A 60 -17.48 -2.11 -10.87
CA THR A 60 -18.42 -1.01 -11.14
C THR A 60 -17.70 0.18 -11.78
N ALA A 61 -16.55 0.60 -11.24
CA ALA A 61 -15.79 1.71 -11.83
C ALA A 61 -15.31 1.37 -13.25
N ALA A 62 -14.77 0.18 -13.47
CA ALA A 62 -14.30 -0.25 -14.78
C ALA A 62 -15.44 -0.24 -15.82
N THR A 63 -16.63 -0.74 -15.43
CA THR A 63 -17.82 -0.72 -16.30
C THR A 63 -18.30 0.69 -16.59
N LEU A 64 -18.40 1.57 -15.58
CA LEU A 64 -18.91 2.94 -15.74
C LEU A 64 -17.93 3.85 -16.49
N LEU A 65 -16.65 3.55 -16.45
CA LEU A 65 -15.59 4.29 -17.14
C LEU A 65 -15.25 3.72 -18.51
N ASP A 66 -15.80 2.57 -18.85
CA ASP A 66 -15.43 1.80 -20.06
C ASP A 66 -13.91 1.54 -20.13
N LEU A 67 -13.36 1.06 -19.04
CA LEU A 67 -11.93 0.76 -18.91
C LEU A 67 -11.71 -0.70 -18.52
N PRO A 68 -10.60 -1.31 -18.97
CA PRO A 68 -10.21 -2.65 -18.48
C PRO A 68 -10.02 -2.66 -16.95
N LEU A 69 -10.54 -3.69 -16.30
CA LEU A 69 -10.40 -3.91 -14.85
C LEU A 69 -8.93 -3.82 -14.38
N SER A 70 -8.04 -4.47 -15.13
CA SER A 70 -6.61 -4.48 -14.86
C SER A 70 -5.99 -3.07 -14.91
N LYS A 71 -6.48 -2.20 -15.79
CA LYS A 71 -6.04 -0.80 -15.88
C LYS A 71 -6.47 -0.01 -14.65
N VAL A 72 -7.73 -0.11 -14.25
CA VAL A 72 -8.24 0.59 -13.05
C VAL A 72 -7.54 0.07 -11.79
N ALA A 73 -7.38 -1.26 -11.65
CA ALA A 73 -6.66 -1.85 -10.52
C ALA A 73 -5.22 -1.36 -10.43
N ARG A 74 -4.52 -1.29 -11.56
CA ARG A 74 -3.12 -0.88 -11.62
C ARG A 74 -2.93 0.62 -11.34
N SER A 75 -3.77 1.46 -11.94
CA SER A 75 -3.56 2.91 -11.91
C SER A 75 -4.18 3.61 -10.69
N ASN A 76 -5.21 3.01 -10.06
CA ASN A 76 -6.04 3.70 -9.07
C ASN A 76 -6.16 2.97 -7.73
N THR A 77 -5.33 1.94 -7.52
CA THR A 77 -5.31 1.18 -6.27
C THR A 77 -3.89 0.85 -5.84
N LEU A 78 -3.71 0.41 -4.60
CA LEU A 78 -2.41 -0.06 -4.10
C LEU A 78 -2.05 -1.49 -4.58
N THR A 79 -2.85 -2.08 -5.44
CA THR A 79 -2.63 -3.43 -5.96
C THR A 79 -1.22 -3.66 -6.51
N PRO A 80 -0.62 -2.75 -7.32
CA PRO A 80 0.73 -2.96 -7.85
C PRO A 80 1.78 -3.16 -6.77
N LEU A 81 1.69 -2.44 -5.67
CA LEU A 81 2.62 -2.56 -4.54
C LEU A 81 2.33 -3.83 -3.72
N LEU A 82 1.07 -4.02 -3.31
CA LEU A 82 0.70 -5.09 -2.41
C LEU A 82 0.82 -6.48 -3.04
N ARG A 83 0.73 -6.56 -4.36
CA ARG A 83 0.91 -7.82 -5.11
C ARG A 83 2.36 -8.27 -5.24
N LEU A 84 3.34 -7.42 -5.01
CA LEU A 84 4.77 -7.80 -5.09
C LEU A 84 5.11 -9.03 -4.24
N SER A 85 4.43 -9.21 -3.11
CA SER A 85 4.63 -10.36 -2.22
C SER A 85 3.68 -11.53 -2.48
N LEU A 86 2.89 -11.51 -3.55
CA LEU A 86 2.03 -12.63 -3.93
C LEU A 86 2.81 -13.63 -4.79
N PRO A 87 2.64 -14.95 -4.55
CA PRO A 87 3.09 -15.97 -5.49
C PRO A 87 2.48 -15.75 -6.88
N ALA A 88 3.24 -16.05 -7.94
CA ALA A 88 2.79 -15.84 -9.32
C ALA A 88 1.43 -16.48 -9.61
N LYS A 89 1.23 -17.72 -9.15
CA LYS A 89 -0.06 -18.43 -9.29
C LYS A 89 -1.25 -17.65 -8.70
N LEU A 90 -1.07 -17.00 -7.55
CA LEU A 90 -2.14 -16.20 -6.93
C LEU A 90 -2.31 -14.86 -7.64
N GLN A 91 -1.25 -14.30 -8.22
CA GLN A 91 -1.36 -13.11 -9.05
C GLN A 91 -2.18 -13.41 -10.31
N ASP A 92 -1.90 -14.49 -11.00
CA ASP A 92 -2.61 -14.91 -12.21
C ASP A 92 -4.05 -15.29 -11.90
N GLN A 93 -4.28 -16.02 -10.81
CA GLN A 93 -5.63 -16.35 -10.36
C GLN A 93 -6.43 -15.07 -10.06
N GLN A 94 -5.88 -14.11 -9.36
CA GLN A 94 -6.53 -12.85 -9.05
C GLN A 94 -6.88 -12.06 -10.33
N LEU A 95 -5.97 -12.01 -11.31
CA LEU A 95 -6.24 -11.38 -12.61
C LEU A 95 -7.34 -12.09 -13.38
N THR A 96 -7.35 -13.43 -13.36
CA THR A 96 -8.36 -14.26 -14.01
C THR A 96 -9.71 -14.09 -13.31
N GLU A 97 -9.74 -14.08 -11.99
CA GLU A 97 -10.96 -13.84 -11.22
C GLU A 97 -11.53 -12.44 -11.48
N TRP A 98 -10.69 -11.43 -11.61
CA TRP A 98 -11.12 -10.09 -12.01
C TRP A 98 -11.69 -10.04 -13.43
N ALA A 99 -11.18 -10.88 -14.33
CA ALA A 99 -11.68 -10.97 -15.70
C ALA A 99 -13.01 -11.75 -15.80
N ILE A 100 -13.17 -12.78 -15.00
CA ILE A 100 -14.26 -13.79 -15.17
C ILE A 100 -15.40 -13.59 -14.18
N SER A 101 -15.15 -13.11 -12.94
CA SER A 101 -16.12 -13.31 -11.89
C SER A 101 -17.31 -12.38 -11.93
N GLN A 102 -18.46 -12.98 -12.22
CA GLN A 102 -19.76 -12.46 -11.83
C GLN A 102 -20.21 -12.95 -10.44
N SER A 103 -19.59 -13.96 -9.85
CA SER A 103 -20.22 -14.71 -8.76
C SER A 103 -19.34 -15.34 -7.67
N SER A 104 -18.03 -15.33 -7.72
CA SER A 104 -17.23 -15.92 -6.63
C SER A 104 -16.52 -14.85 -5.80
N VAL A 105 -16.76 -14.87 -4.50
CA VAL A 105 -15.93 -14.20 -3.51
C VAL A 105 -14.52 -14.81 -3.64
N PRO A 106 -13.48 -14.03 -3.95
CA PRO A 106 -12.12 -14.55 -3.91
C PRO A 106 -11.90 -15.19 -2.54
N ASP A 107 -11.37 -16.40 -2.56
CA ASP A 107 -11.10 -17.14 -1.33
C ASP A 107 -10.30 -16.21 -0.39
N SER A 108 -10.82 -15.95 0.80
CA SER A 108 -10.29 -15.00 1.80
C SER A 108 -8.87 -15.31 2.28
N LYS A 109 -8.17 -16.20 1.59
CA LYS A 109 -6.79 -16.64 1.86
C LYS A 109 -5.72 -15.59 1.53
N ILE A 110 -6.05 -14.54 0.78
CA ILE A 110 -5.12 -13.43 0.53
C ILE A 110 -5.18 -12.42 1.69
N LEU A 111 -5.14 -12.89 2.92
CA LEU A 111 -4.97 -12.03 4.08
C LEU A 111 -3.48 -11.82 4.32
N MET A 112 -3.01 -10.60 4.02
CA MET A 112 -1.66 -10.22 4.39
C MET A 112 -1.49 -10.23 5.91
N ASN A 113 -0.41 -10.85 6.37
CA ASN A 113 -0.05 -10.78 7.79
C ASN A 113 0.60 -9.43 8.08
N ASP A 114 -0.20 -8.50 8.56
CA ASP A 114 0.21 -7.13 8.88
C ASP A 114 0.16 -6.81 10.39
N ARG A 115 -0.02 -7.82 11.25
CA ARG A 115 -0.24 -7.64 12.70
C ARG A 115 0.89 -6.91 13.43
N MET A 116 2.08 -6.91 12.86
CA MET A 116 3.26 -6.26 13.42
C MET A 116 3.52 -4.88 12.81
N LEU A 117 2.70 -4.46 11.84
CA LEU A 117 2.89 -3.21 11.13
C LEU A 117 2.05 -2.10 11.76
N THR A 118 2.67 -0.95 11.98
CA THR A 118 2.10 0.18 12.74
C THR A 118 1.77 1.40 11.92
N PHE A 119 2.08 1.41 10.61
CA PHE A 119 1.76 2.57 9.79
C PHE A 119 0.25 2.89 9.83
N ASP A 120 -0.06 4.18 9.76
CA ASP A 120 -1.44 4.66 9.79
C ASP A 120 -2.26 4.05 8.65
N LYS A 121 -3.35 3.38 9.01
CA LYS A 121 -4.31 2.73 8.10
C LYS A 121 -5.52 3.63 7.81
N SER A 122 -5.53 4.85 8.32
CA SER A 122 -6.57 5.82 8.04
C SER A 122 -6.37 6.45 6.66
N TRP A 123 -7.42 7.04 6.12
CA TRP A 123 -7.32 7.89 4.94
C TRP A 123 -6.49 9.13 5.25
N ARG A 124 -5.49 9.39 4.40
CA ARG A 124 -4.52 10.47 4.59
C ARG A 124 -4.58 11.46 3.44
N PHE A 125 -4.28 12.72 3.74
CA PHE A 125 -4.32 13.80 2.78
C PHE A 125 -3.26 14.87 3.10
N CYS A 126 -2.98 15.73 2.13
CA CYS A 126 -2.16 16.93 2.28
C CYS A 126 -3.07 18.15 2.13
N ASN A 127 -3.01 19.12 3.03
CA ASN A 127 -3.82 20.33 2.95
C ASN A 127 -3.62 21.09 1.65
N GLU A 128 -2.37 21.29 1.23
CA GLU A 128 -2.04 21.99 -0.02
C GLU A 128 -2.63 21.26 -1.25
N CYS A 129 -2.61 19.90 -1.25
CA CYS A 129 -3.27 19.15 -2.32
C CYS A 129 -4.77 19.41 -2.33
N VAL A 130 -5.43 19.43 -1.15
CA VAL A 130 -6.87 19.69 -1.05
C VAL A 130 -7.23 21.06 -1.61
N GLU A 131 -6.47 22.10 -1.28
CA GLU A 131 -6.68 23.46 -1.78
C GLU A 131 -6.39 23.56 -3.28
N GLU A 132 -5.31 22.91 -3.73
CA GLU A 132 -4.94 22.89 -5.15
C GLU A 132 -5.97 22.16 -6.01
N ASP A 133 -6.50 21.02 -5.54
CA ASP A 133 -7.53 20.25 -6.22
C ASP A 133 -8.81 21.09 -6.40
N VAL A 134 -9.27 21.74 -5.32
CA VAL A 134 -10.45 22.62 -5.39
C VAL A 134 -10.23 23.75 -6.39
N ARG A 135 -9.04 24.34 -6.41
CA ARG A 135 -8.71 25.44 -7.33
C ARG A 135 -8.62 24.96 -8.79
N LYS A 136 -8.08 23.76 -9.05
CA LYS A 136 -7.83 23.26 -10.42
C LYS A 136 -9.04 22.54 -11.03
N VAL A 137 -9.72 21.74 -10.23
CA VAL A 137 -10.80 20.85 -10.71
C VAL A 137 -12.15 21.05 -10.00
N GLY A 138 -12.23 22.02 -9.09
CA GLY A 138 -13.48 22.37 -8.37
C GLY A 138 -13.85 21.42 -7.23
N VAL A 139 -13.11 20.35 -7.00
CA VAL A 139 -13.38 19.35 -5.97
C VAL A 139 -12.09 18.69 -5.51
N CYS A 140 -11.92 18.50 -4.21
CA CYS A 140 -10.82 17.71 -3.65
C CYS A 140 -11.08 16.20 -3.79
N TYR A 141 -10.02 15.41 -3.73
CA TYR A 141 -10.11 13.97 -3.84
C TYR A 141 -8.99 13.26 -3.05
N TRP A 142 -9.16 11.95 -2.80
CA TRP A 142 -8.15 11.17 -2.12
C TRP A 142 -7.05 10.73 -3.09
N HIS A 143 -5.85 11.27 -2.90
CA HIS A 143 -4.68 10.89 -3.68
C HIS A 143 -4.21 9.48 -3.31
N LEU A 144 -3.92 8.67 -4.32
CA LEU A 144 -3.46 7.30 -4.15
C LEU A 144 -2.07 7.23 -3.51
N SER A 145 -1.15 8.12 -3.92
CA SER A 145 0.20 8.20 -3.36
C SER A 145 0.20 8.51 -1.86
N HIS A 146 -0.79 9.24 -1.36
CA HIS A 146 -0.95 9.51 0.07
C HIS A 146 -1.33 8.26 0.88
N GLN A 147 -1.86 7.22 0.22
CA GLN A 147 -2.30 5.99 0.89
C GLN A 147 -1.22 4.90 0.92
N ILE A 148 -0.06 5.13 0.29
CA ILE A 148 1.05 4.16 0.27
C ILE A 148 1.50 3.87 1.71
N PRO A 149 1.52 2.60 2.16
CA PRO A 149 1.95 2.23 3.51
C PRO A 149 3.32 2.83 3.87
N SER A 150 3.48 3.30 5.09
CA SER A 150 4.70 3.95 5.63
C SER A 150 5.15 5.27 4.96
N VAL A 151 4.40 5.82 4.02
CA VAL A 151 4.62 7.18 3.52
C VAL A 151 3.93 8.15 4.44
N SER A 152 4.64 9.13 4.96
CA SER A 152 4.14 10.14 5.90
C SER A 152 4.19 11.58 5.36
N HIS A 153 4.77 11.78 4.16
CA HIS A 153 4.87 13.10 3.52
C HIS A 153 4.28 13.10 2.13
N CYS A 154 3.70 14.23 1.75
CA CYS A 154 3.25 14.47 0.38
C CYS A 154 4.44 14.56 -0.56
N LYS A 155 4.44 13.81 -1.67
CA LYS A 155 5.51 13.85 -2.68
C LYS A 155 5.63 15.24 -3.33
N ILE A 156 4.51 15.92 -3.54
CA ILE A 156 4.44 17.20 -4.26
C ILE A 156 4.88 18.35 -3.34
N HIS A 157 4.23 18.47 -2.19
CA HIS A 157 4.42 19.64 -1.30
C HIS A 157 5.47 19.40 -0.20
N GLN A 158 5.98 18.18 -0.05
CA GLN A 158 6.95 17.80 1.00
C GLN A 158 6.46 18.07 2.44
N LEU A 159 5.15 18.25 2.60
CA LEU A 159 4.49 18.47 3.87
C LEU A 159 4.02 17.15 4.48
N PRO A 160 3.93 17.05 5.81
CA PRO A 160 3.38 15.89 6.48
C PRO A 160 1.95 15.60 6.00
N LEU A 161 1.65 14.32 5.77
CA LEU A 161 0.30 13.87 5.50
C LEU A 161 -0.51 13.88 6.80
N LEU A 162 -1.71 14.42 6.72
CA LEU A 162 -2.64 14.47 7.82
C LEU A 162 -3.53 13.22 7.81
N SER A 163 -3.74 12.65 8.99
CA SER A 163 -4.71 11.58 9.17
C SER A 163 -6.10 12.19 9.27
N SER A 164 -7.03 11.68 8.47
CA SER A 164 -8.44 12.07 8.58
C SER A 164 -9.15 11.48 9.80
N GLY A 165 -8.50 10.52 10.50
CA GLY A 165 -9.15 9.69 11.52
C GLY A 165 -10.12 8.65 10.96
N LEU A 166 -10.42 8.70 9.66
CA LEU A 166 -11.34 7.80 8.99
C LEU A 166 -10.59 6.52 8.58
N LYS A 167 -10.89 5.41 9.22
CA LYS A 167 -10.38 4.10 8.80
C LYS A 167 -11.11 3.56 7.57
N THR A 168 -12.32 4.05 7.34
CA THR A 168 -13.17 3.61 6.23
C THR A 168 -13.94 4.81 5.67
N LEU A 169 -14.30 4.76 4.39
CA LEU A 169 -15.19 5.72 3.74
C LEU A 169 -16.62 5.13 3.63
N SER A 170 -17.32 5.02 4.75
CA SER A 170 -18.70 4.50 4.77
C SER A 170 -19.70 5.45 4.10
N ASP A 171 -19.46 6.77 4.21
CA ASP A 171 -20.35 7.85 3.80
C ASP A 171 -19.79 8.68 2.64
N PHE A 172 -18.86 8.11 1.87
CA PHE A 172 -18.25 8.76 0.71
C PHE A 172 -17.67 10.15 1.00
N GLN A 173 -17.04 10.30 2.19
CA GLN A 173 -16.43 11.57 2.57
C GLN A 173 -15.27 11.92 1.66
N LEU A 174 -15.14 13.21 1.34
CA LEU A 174 -13.96 13.78 0.68
C LEU A 174 -12.96 14.29 1.73
N PRO A 175 -11.67 14.45 1.37
CA PRO A 175 -10.71 15.09 2.25
C PRO A 175 -11.14 16.53 2.53
N ARG A 176 -10.87 17.03 3.73
CA ARG A 176 -11.18 18.42 4.11
C ARG A 176 -9.93 19.04 4.70
N ALA A 177 -9.54 20.20 4.19
CA ALA A 177 -8.49 20.99 4.80
C ALA A 177 -8.85 21.27 6.27
N THR A 178 -7.91 21.04 7.17
CA THR A 178 -8.07 21.30 8.60
C THR A 178 -7.19 22.47 9.00
N GLN A 179 -7.74 23.42 9.77
CA GLN A 179 -6.98 24.55 10.28
C GLN A 179 -6.01 24.17 11.41
N ASN A 180 -6.21 23.02 12.05
CA ASN A 180 -5.40 22.51 13.15
C ASN A 180 -4.61 21.28 12.72
N SER A 181 -3.62 21.47 11.87
CA SER A 181 -2.61 20.44 11.64
C SER A 181 -1.58 20.47 12.77
N ILE A 182 -1.65 19.51 13.69
CA ILE A 182 -0.51 19.22 14.53
C ILE A 182 0.58 18.75 13.57
N SER A 183 1.56 19.62 13.34
CA SER A 183 2.73 19.24 12.55
C SER A 183 3.47 18.16 13.35
N PRO A 184 3.58 16.92 12.88
CA PRO A 184 4.50 15.98 13.51
C PRO A 184 5.90 16.58 13.47
N GLU A 185 6.74 16.19 14.43
CA GLU A 185 8.17 16.54 14.44
C GLU A 185 8.75 16.41 13.04
N GLY A 186 9.61 17.35 12.66
CA GLY A 186 10.17 17.46 11.31
C GLY A 186 10.71 16.13 10.80
N PRO A 187 10.58 15.83 9.51
CA PRO A 187 10.88 14.53 8.96
C PRO A 187 12.35 14.17 9.13
N ASN A 188 12.61 12.98 9.68
CA ASN A 188 13.93 12.38 9.68
C ASN A 188 14.37 12.15 8.22
N LEU A 189 15.62 12.51 7.87
CA LEU A 189 16.16 12.35 6.52
C LEU A 189 16.09 10.89 6.01
N LYS A 190 16.28 9.90 6.90
CA LYS A 190 16.17 8.47 6.55
C LYS A 190 14.75 8.09 6.18
N ASN A 191 13.74 8.64 6.86
CA ASN A 191 12.34 8.44 6.51
C ASN A 191 12.04 8.98 5.11
N LYS A 192 12.52 10.19 4.79
CA LYS A 192 12.35 10.79 3.45
C LYS A 192 12.98 9.94 2.35
N ALA A 193 14.19 9.43 2.56
CA ALA A 193 14.87 8.58 1.58
C ALA A 193 14.08 7.29 1.30
N TRP A 194 13.60 6.63 2.35
CA TRP A 194 12.74 5.46 2.24
C TRP A 194 11.42 5.78 1.52
N GLU A 195 10.74 6.85 1.93
CA GLU A 195 9.46 7.24 1.35
C GLU A 195 9.58 7.57 -0.14
N SER A 196 10.60 8.34 -0.53
CA SER A 196 10.88 8.65 -1.93
C SER A 196 11.12 7.39 -2.74
N TRP A 197 11.97 6.49 -2.25
CA TRP A 197 12.25 5.22 -2.90
C TRP A 197 10.99 4.36 -3.07
N LEU A 198 10.14 4.28 -2.04
CA LEU A 198 8.91 3.49 -2.07
C LEU A 198 7.87 4.07 -3.04
N ILE A 199 7.74 5.40 -3.09
CA ILE A 199 6.85 6.09 -4.03
C ILE A 199 7.32 5.87 -5.47
N ASP A 200 8.63 5.95 -5.73
CA ASP A 200 9.18 5.72 -7.05
C ASP A 200 9.05 4.26 -7.48
N LEU A 201 9.26 3.31 -6.57
CA LEU A 201 8.97 1.90 -6.80
C LEU A 201 7.48 1.69 -7.18
N PHE A 202 6.57 2.30 -6.41
CA PHE A 202 5.15 2.18 -6.68
C PHE A 202 4.78 2.72 -8.06
N ALA A 203 5.28 3.91 -8.42
CA ALA A 203 5.05 4.51 -9.74
C ALA A 203 5.55 3.60 -10.89
N ARG A 204 6.70 2.94 -10.70
CA ARG A 204 7.23 1.97 -11.68
C ARG A 204 6.39 0.71 -11.77
N CYS A 205 5.92 0.19 -10.63
CA CYS A 205 4.99 -0.95 -10.62
C CYS A 205 3.66 -0.61 -11.31
N GLN A 206 3.19 0.64 -11.21
CA GLN A 206 2.01 1.10 -11.96
C GLN A 206 2.26 1.19 -13.46
N ALA A 207 3.44 1.63 -13.88
CA ALA A 207 3.80 1.78 -15.29
C ALA A 207 4.12 0.44 -15.98
N SER A 208 4.57 -0.57 -15.22
CA SER A 208 4.97 -1.87 -15.76
C SER A 208 3.76 -2.74 -16.09
N GLU A 209 3.79 -3.35 -17.27
CA GLU A 209 2.84 -4.40 -17.65
C GLU A 209 3.25 -5.77 -17.08
N THR A 210 4.56 -5.99 -16.91
CA THR A 210 5.10 -7.19 -16.29
C THR A 210 5.20 -6.98 -14.79
N MET A 211 4.64 -7.90 -14.03
CA MET A 211 4.64 -7.81 -12.58
C MET A 211 5.80 -8.60 -11.98
N THR A 212 6.54 -7.93 -11.11
CA THR A 212 7.49 -8.61 -10.21
C THR A 212 6.73 -9.58 -9.30
N SER A 213 7.24 -10.79 -9.18
CA SER A 213 6.64 -11.83 -8.33
C SER A 213 7.36 -11.95 -6.99
N LEU A 214 6.72 -12.63 -6.03
CA LEU A 214 7.38 -13.00 -4.77
C LEU A 214 8.69 -13.75 -5.02
N ALA A 215 8.72 -14.68 -5.97
CA ALA A 215 9.93 -15.42 -6.30
C ALA A 215 11.09 -14.51 -6.77
N SER A 216 10.76 -13.43 -7.49
CA SER A 216 11.76 -12.43 -7.88
C SER A 216 12.29 -11.65 -6.68
N LEU A 217 11.43 -11.29 -5.72
CA LEU A 217 11.85 -10.63 -4.48
C LEU A 217 12.76 -11.55 -3.65
N GLU A 218 12.38 -12.81 -3.49
CA GLU A 218 13.15 -13.81 -2.76
C GLU A 218 14.52 -14.06 -3.43
N ALA A 219 14.56 -14.24 -4.75
CA ALA A 219 15.80 -14.40 -5.48
C ALA A 219 16.72 -13.16 -5.34
N THR A 220 16.16 -11.97 -5.40
CA THR A 220 16.91 -10.72 -5.17
C THR A 220 17.51 -10.71 -3.77
N LEU A 221 16.72 -11.00 -2.74
CA LEU A 221 17.20 -11.04 -1.36
C LEU A 221 18.27 -12.12 -1.14
N GLU A 222 18.10 -13.31 -1.71
CA GLU A 222 19.10 -14.39 -1.63
C GLU A 222 20.42 -13.98 -2.29
N SER A 223 20.37 -13.30 -3.44
CA SER A 223 21.56 -12.82 -4.14
C SER A 223 22.30 -11.73 -3.36
N ILE A 224 21.58 -10.74 -2.83
CA ILE A 224 22.16 -9.63 -2.05
C ILE A 224 22.80 -10.15 -0.76
N TRP A 225 22.02 -10.90 0.01
CA TRP A 225 22.37 -11.21 1.40
C TRP A 225 23.12 -12.55 1.55
N ARG A 226 23.13 -13.40 0.53
CA ARG A 226 23.87 -14.68 0.49
C ARG A 226 23.70 -15.50 1.77
N VAL A 227 22.45 -15.73 2.15
CA VAL A 227 22.12 -16.49 3.36
C VAL A 227 22.56 -17.95 3.20
N PRO A 228 23.38 -18.50 4.10
CA PRO A 228 23.86 -19.88 3.98
C PRO A 228 22.70 -20.87 4.16
N ARG A 229 22.66 -21.92 3.33
CA ARG A 229 21.64 -22.97 3.44
C ARG A 229 21.84 -23.87 4.66
N SER A 230 23.10 -24.10 5.07
CA SER A 230 23.53 -24.98 6.16
C SER A 230 24.86 -24.50 6.74
N PRO A 231 25.16 -24.68 8.02
CA PRO A 231 24.27 -25.17 9.08
C PRO A 231 23.27 -24.10 9.56
N ARG A 232 22.25 -24.51 10.35
CA ARG A 232 21.22 -23.59 10.90
C ARG A 232 21.82 -22.46 11.74
N SER A 233 22.88 -22.74 12.51
CA SER A 233 23.57 -21.71 13.33
C SER A 233 24.14 -20.58 12.46
N ALA A 234 24.83 -20.90 11.37
CA ALA A 234 25.37 -19.91 10.44
C ALA A 234 24.24 -19.06 9.81
N ARG A 235 23.12 -19.70 9.47
CA ARG A 235 21.95 -19.00 8.95
C ARG A 235 21.37 -18.02 9.96
N LEU A 236 21.20 -18.44 11.22
CA LEU A 236 20.70 -17.58 12.28
C LEU A 236 21.65 -16.41 12.56
N GLN A 237 22.95 -16.66 12.58
CA GLN A 237 23.96 -15.61 12.71
C GLN A 237 23.84 -14.61 11.55
N ARG A 238 23.72 -15.10 10.31
CA ARG A 238 23.56 -14.23 9.13
C ARG A 238 22.33 -13.36 9.21
N TYR A 239 21.20 -13.86 9.73
CA TYR A 239 20.00 -13.04 9.96
C TYR A 239 20.22 -11.93 10.97
N GLN A 240 21.05 -12.14 11.99
CA GLN A 240 21.40 -11.10 12.94
C GLN A 240 22.30 -10.01 12.30
N GLU A 241 23.26 -10.43 11.48
CA GLU A 241 24.11 -9.50 10.74
C GLU A 241 23.31 -8.62 9.79
N ILE A 242 22.39 -9.21 9.02
CA ILE A 242 21.49 -8.49 8.11
C ILE A 242 20.60 -7.54 8.91
N LEU A 243 20.03 -8.00 10.03
CA LEU A 243 19.19 -7.16 10.89
C LEU A 243 19.97 -5.94 11.38
N GLY A 244 21.17 -6.13 11.91
CA GLY A 244 22.02 -5.04 12.36
C GLY A 244 22.29 -4.02 11.26
N TYR A 245 22.65 -4.51 10.07
CA TYR A 245 22.87 -3.64 8.91
C TYR A 245 21.62 -2.83 8.53
N VAL A 246 20.45 -3.47 8.46
CA VAL A 246 19.18 -2.78 8.14
C VAL A 246 18.81 -1.78 9.25
N GLU A 247 19.06 -2.10 10.51
CA GLU A 247 18.87 -1.17 11.64
C GLU A 247 19.78 0.06 11.54
N ASP A 248 21.03 -0.11 11.14
CA ASP A 248 21.99 0.98 10.96
C ASP A 248 21.59 1.90 9.80
N VAL A 249 21.18 1.33 8.66
CA VAL A 249 20.75 2.09 7.49
C VAL A 249 19.41 2.79 7.73
N ALA A 250 18.39 2.06 8.14
CA ALA A 250 17.04 2.58 8.34
C ALA A 250 16.94 3.50 9.56
N GLY A 251 17.58 3.11 10.64
CA GLY A 251 17.47 3.75 11.95
C GLY A 251 16.19 3.37 12.69
N ILE A 252 16.27 3.38 14.01
CA ILE A 252 15.16 3.03 14.89
C ILE A 252 13.90 3.89 14.67
N PRO A 253 14.01 5.22 14.41
CA PRO A 253 12.82 6.03 14.13
C PRO A 253 12.02 5.54 12.92
N LEU A 254 12.66 5.25 11.78
CA LEU A 254 11.97 4.70 10.61
C LEU A 254 11.37 3.33 10.92
N LEU A 255 12.14 2.43 11.54
CA LEU A 255 11.66 1.09 11.90
C LEU A 255 10.47 1.15 12.86
N GLY A 256 10.43 2.11 13.78
CA GLY A 256 9.32 2.35 14.70
C GLY A 256 8.05 2.85 14.00
N THR A 257 8.16 3.52 12.85
CA THR A 257 6.98 3.88 12.03
C THR A 257 6.44 2.69 11.24
N ILE A 258 7.25 1.65 11.02
CA ILE A 258 6.88 0.47 10.23
C ILE A 258 6.45 -0.69 11.14
N PHE A 259 7.19 -0.98 12.20
CA PHE A 259 7.01 -2.15 13.03
C PHE A 259 6.70 -1.81 14.50
N GLU A 260 5.66 -2.40 15.06
CA GLU A 260 5.24 -2.22 16.45
C GLU A 260 6.36 -2.54 17.45
N PHE A 261 7.16 -3.57 17.18
CA PHE A 261 8.21 -4.01 18.08
C PHE A 261 9.48 -3.12 18.11
N TYR A 262 9.51 -2.05 17.33
CA TYR A 262 10.49 -0.97 17.43
C TYR A 262 9.97 0.24 18.20
N GLN A 263 8.71 0.22 18.62
CA GLN A 263 8.15 1.25 19.51
C GLN A 263 8.36 0.84 20.96
N GLY A 264 8.96 1.70 21.77
CA GLY A 264 9.21 1.45 23.19
C GLY A 264 10.62 0.93 23.50
N ASP A 265 10.74 -0.03 24.42
CA ASP A 265 12.03 -0.57 24.85
C ASP A 265 12.78 -1.24 23.69
N ARG A 266 14.06 -0.87 23.55
CA ARG A 266 14.92 -1.34 22.44
C ARG A 266 15.25 -2.84 22.49
N LEU A 267 15.12 -3.49 23.64
CA LEU A 267 15.57 -4.87 23.84
C LEU A 267 14.45 -5.89 23.88
N THR A 268 13.27 -5.49 24.31
CA THR A 268 12.16 -6.41 24.52
C THR A 268 10.87 -5.96 23.81
N TYR A 269 10.09 -6.94 23.41
CA TYR A 269 8.75 -6.76 22.91
C TYR A 269 7.81 -7.75 23.60
N ARG A 270 6.81 -7.22 24.33
CA ARG A 270 5.86 -8.04 25.12
C ARG A 270 6.57 -9.02 26.06
N GLY A 271 7.64 -8.57 26.76
CA GLY A 271 8.40 -9.36 27.72
C GLY A 271 9.28 -10.47 27.10
N ARG A 272 9.51 -10.46 25.80
CA ARG A 272 10.39 -11.40 25.08
C ARG A 272 11.43 -10.63 24.27
N ALA A 273 12.47 -11.33 23.82
CA ALA A 273 13.42 -10.73 22.87
C ALA A 273 12.68 -10.18 21.64
N ARG A 274 13.11 -9.01 21.15
CA ARG A 274 12.53 -8.37 19.99
C ARG A 274 12.55 -9.32 18.78
N PRO A 275 11.45 -9.42 17.99
CA PRO A 275 11.41 -10.26 16.82
C PRO A 275 12.46 -9.86 15.78
N ASN A 276 13.15 -10.82 15.22
CA ASN A 276 14.00 -10.60 14.05
C ASN A 276 13.14 -10.73 12.79
N PHE A 277 12.74 -9.59 12.22
CA PHE A 277 11.87 -9.57 11.01
C PHE A 277 12.60 -10.10 9.77
N ILE A 278 13.93 -10.01 9.70
CA ILE A 278 14.74 -10.59 8.63
C ILE A 278 14.57 -12.11 8.61
N ARG A 279 14.70 -12.75 9.78
CA ARG A 279 14.41 -14.19 9.87
C ARG A 279 12.99 -14.49 9.40
N THR A 280 12.03 -13.66 9.77
CA THR A 280 10.65 -13.80 9.36
C THR A 280 10.49 -13.68 7.84
N THR A 281 11.28 -12.84 7.18
CA THR A 281 11.27 -12.66 5.72
C THR A 281 11.81 -13.91 5.01
N PHE A 282 12.93 -14.48 5.48
CA PHE A 282 13.59 -15.62 4.83
C PHE A 282 13.04 -17.00 5.25
N GLU A 283 12.54 -17.17 6.46
CA GLU A 283 12.02 -18.46 6.99
C GLU A 283 10.48 -18.44 7.07
N SER A 284 9.79 -18.15 5.99
CA SER A 284 8.33 -18.20 5.99
C SER A 284 7.83 -19.65 5.95
N THR A 285 7.49 -20.20 7.11
CA THR A 285 6.73 -21.46 7.23
C THR A 285 5.22 -21.20 7.34
N ASP A 286 4.81 -19.95 7.48
CA ASP A 286 3.41 -19.56 7.59
C ASP A 286 2.82 -19.47 6.17
N PRO A 287 1.70 -20.16 5.87
CA PRO A 287 1.00 -20.06 4.59
C PRO A 287 0.43 -18.66 4.33
N LYS A 288 0.50 -17.75 5.32
CA LYS A 288 0.01 -16.39 5.17
C LYS A 288 0.96 -15.53 4.36
N ILE A 289 0.40 -14.83 3.41
CA ILE A 289 1.11 -13.86 2.59
C ILE A 289 1.60 -12.71 3.49
N ARG A 290 2.86 -12.37 3.36
CA ARG A 290 3.45 -11.25 4.10
C ARG A 290 3.25 -9.95 3.34
N HIS A 291 3.12 -8.85 4.08
CA HIS A 291 3.14 -7.54 3.48
C HIS A 291 4.47 -7.29 2.74
N PRO A 292 4.48 -6.72 1.52
CA PRO A 292 5.71 -6.54 0.73
C PRO A 292 6.79 -5.75 1.45
N ILE A 293 6.46 -4.92 2.40
CA ILE A 293 7.43 -4.10 3.16
C ILE A 293 8.51 -4.93 3.86
N TYR A 294 8.20 -6.18 4.23
CA TYR A 294 9.18 -7.12 4.82
C TYR A 294 10.31 -7.45 3.84
N TYR A 295 10.02 -7.49 2.55
CA TYR A 295 10.99 -7.78 1.49
C TYR A 295 11.65 -6.50 0.99
N LEU A 296 10.87 -5.42 0.85
CA LEU A 296 11.32 -4.16 0.27
C LEU A 296 12.30 -3.41 1.15
N LEU A 297 12.11 -3.45 2.47
CA LEU A 297 12.98 -2.74 3.39
C LEU A 297 14.44 -3.25 3.37
N PRO A 298 14.73 -4.56 3.40
CA PRO A 298 16.09 -5.06 3.20
C PRO A 298 16.67 -4.79 1.80
N ILE A 299 15.84 -4.76 0.75
CA ILE A 299 16.27 -4.42 -0.62
C ILE A 299 16.69 -2.94 -0.68
N TRP A 300 15.88 -2.05 -0.15
CA TRP A 300 16.21 -0.64 -0.04
C TRP A 300 17.46 -0.38 0.79
N ALA A 301 17.59 -1.05 1.95
CA ALA A 301 18.73 -0.89 2.83
C ALA A 301 20.05 -1.34 2.15
N ALA A 302 19.98 -2.30 1.26
CA ALA A 302 21.12 -2.72 0.44
C ALA A 302 21.50 -1.72 -0.66
N GLY A 303 20.77 -0.62 -0.82
CA GLY A 303 21.07 0.44 -1.79
C GLY A 303 20.58 0.17 -3.21
N LEU A 304 19.72 -0.85 -3.43
CA LEU A 304 19.20 -1.11 -4.76
C LEU A 304 18.23 -0.01 -5.21
N SER A 305 18.25 0.25 -6.52
CA SER A 305 17.34 1.20 -7.15
C SER A 305 15.87 0.76 -7.00
N PRO A 306 14.88 1.68 -7.08
CA PRO A 306 13.46 1.35 -7.05
C PRO A 306 12.97 0.74 -8.39
N HIS A 307 13.82 -0.06 -9.04
CA HIS A 307 13.60 -0.66 -10.36
C HIS A 307 13.59 -2.18 -10.29
N PRO A 308 12.45 -2.85 -10.08
CA PRO A 308 12.41 -4.29 -9.96
C PRO A 308 13.01 -5.05 -11.15
N ALA A 309 12.89 -4.49 -12.36
CA ALA A 309 13.46 -5.10 -13.57
C ALA A 309 15.00 -5.03 -13.64
N GLU A 310 15.62 -4.19 -12.82
CA GLU A 310 17.09 -4.02 -12.77
C GLU A 310 17.72 -4.86 -11.67
N TRP A 311 16.96 -5.28 -10.66
CA TRP A 311 17.51 -6.03 -9.52
C TRP A 311 18.28 -7.30 -9.91
N SER A 312 17.86 -7.95 -11.00
CA SER A 312 18.60 -9.11 -11.54
C SER A 312 19.87 -8.74 -12.34
N ARG A 313 20.07 -7.47 -12.67
CA ARG A 313 21.22 -6.97 -13.42
C ARG A 313 22.27 -6.31 -12.52
N GLU A 314 21.85 -5.76 -11.38
CA GLU A 314 22.72 -5.12 -10.40
C GLU A 314 23.43 -6.14 -9.47
N LEU A 315 23.11 -7.43 -9.59
CA LEU A 315 23.61 -8.58 -8.82
C LEU A 315 24.49 -9.49 -9.64
#